data_23e9170ee898ef193e6d1b947a9d2a03
#
_entry.id   23e9170ee898ef193e6d1b947a9d2a03
#
_cell.length_a   1.000
_cell.length_b   1.000
_cell.length_c   1.000
_cell.angle_alpha   90.00
_cell.angle_beta   90.00
_cell.angle_gamma   90.00
#
_symmetry.space_group_name_H-M   'P 1'
#
loop_
_entity.id
_entity.type
_entity.pdbx_description
1 polymer ?
#
loop_
_entity_poly.entity_id
_entity_poly.type
_entity_poly.pdbx_seq_one_letter_code
_entity_poly.pdbx_strand_id
1 'polypeptide(L)'
;MPTFVHIPAAEIERRRRLGIDGRDEVWAGAYRMIPPPNLAHQCVGEQLSRLLAEPARAAGLRALIREFGIGTPDDFRVPDGGLLRGELDGVWLPTAALVLEILSPRDETWRKLPFYAAHGVQELLIVDPRKRTVQWLALGEVGYEAVERSGLIELGAAELAGLIDWP
;
A
#
# COMPACT_ATOMS: atom_id res chain seq x y z
N MET A 1 4.55 -18.18 16.20
CA MET A 1 3.12 -18.47 15.97
C MET A 1 2.37 -17.15 16.03
N PRO A 2 1.64 -16.74 15.00
CA PRO A 2 0.80 -15.57 15.11
C PRO A 2 -0.33 -15.87 16.10
N THR A 3 -0.43 -15.07 17.14
CA THR A 3 -1.56 -15.15 18.08
C THR A 3 -2.78 -14.57 17.36
N PHE A 4 -3.69 -15.44 16.91
CA PHE A 4 -4.98 -15.00 16.41
C PHE A 4 -5.79 -14.45 17.59
N VAL A 5 -5.82 -13.16 17.75
CA VAL A 5 -6.74 -12.52 18.68
C VAL A 5 -8.10 -12.49 17.99
N HIS A 6 -9.06 -13.27 18.50
CA HIS A 6 -10.43 -13.18 18.04
C HIS A 6 -11.00 -11.81 18.46
N ILE A 7 -11.26 -10.94 17.47
CA ILE A 7 -11.87 -9.63 17.73
C ILE A 7 -13.37 -9.80 17.80
N PRO A 8 -14.01 -9.43 18.93
CA PRO A 8 -15.46 -9.52 19.07
C PRO A 8 -16.19 -8.70 18.00
N ALA A 9 -17.26 -9.22 17.42
CA ALA A 9 -18.08 -8.51 16.42
C ALA A 9 -18.54 -7.12 16.90
N ALA A 10 -18.83 -6.98 18.20
CA ALA A 10 -19.19 -5.70 18.81
C ALA A 10 -18.07 -4.64 18.71
N GLU A 11 -16.80 -5.05 18.79
CA GLU A 11 -15.68 -4.11 18.63
C GLU A 11 -15.49 -3.72 17.17
N ILE A 12 -15.65 -4.65 16.23
CA ILE A 12 -15.64 -4.34 14.80
C ILE A 12 -16.73 -3.32 14.46
N GLU A 13 -17.93 -3.54 14.94
CA GLU A 13 -19.07 -2.63 14.73
C GLU A 13 -18.83 -1.26 15.40
N ARG A 14 -18.26 -1.24 16.60
CA ARG A 14 -17.86 0.00 17.27
C ARG A 14 -16.86 0.79 16.44
N ARG A 15 -15.82 0.13 15.87
CA ARG A 15 -14.79 0.77 15.02
C ARG A 15 -15.41 1.37 13.77
N ARG A 16 -16.30 0.62 13.09
CA ARG A 16 -17.04 1.09 11.92
C ARG A 16 -17.88 2.34 12.25
N ARG A 17 -18.64 2.30 13.32
CA ARG A 17 -19.48 3.42 13.76
C ARG A 17 -18.68 4.67 14.10
N LEU A 18 -17.45 4.52 14.60
CA LEU A 18 -16.53 5.61 14.90
C LEU A 18 -15.71 6.06 13.69
N GLY A 19 -15.77 5.36 12.56
CA GLY A 19 -14.99 5.67 11.37
C GLY A 19 -13.47 5.49 11.55
N ILE A 20 -13.06 4.58 12.45
CA ILE A 20 -11.64 4.33 12.76
C ILE A 20 -11.13 3.00 12.19
N ASP A 21 -11.89 2.38 11.29
CA ASP A 21 -11.60 1.11 10.64
C ASP A 21 -11.01 1.26 9.22
N GLY A 22 -10.78 2.49 8.75
CA GLY A 22 -10.36 2.75 7.38
C GLY A 22 -9.04 2.09 6.96
N ARG A 23 -8.20 1.70 7.93
CA ARG A 23 -6.95 0.96 7.68
C ARG A 23 -7.04 -0.52 8.04
N ASP A 24 -8.14 -0.96 8.64
CA ASP A 24 -8.31 -2.35 9.03
C ASP A 24 -8.43 -3.24 7.79
N GLU A 25 -7.95 -4.47 7.90
CA GLU A 25 -7.88 -5.44 6.80
C GLU A 25 -8.63 -6.72 7.16
N VAL A 26 -8.98 -7.50 6.15
CA VAL A 26 -9.44 -8.88 6.33
C VAL A 26 -8.53 -9.80 5.53
N TRP A 27 -7.94 -10.79 6.19
CA TRP A 27 -7.04 -11.77 5.57
C TRP A 27 -7.67 -13.15 5.64
N ALA A 28 -8.15 -13.64 4.49
CA ALA A 28 -8.86 -14.92 4.40
C ALA A 28 -9.95 -15.06 5.48
N GLY A 29 -10.80 -14.06 5.63
CA GLY A 29 -11.88 -14.01 6.61
C GLY A 29 -11.46 -13.59 8.03
N ALA A 30 -10.17 -13.44 8.33
CA ALA A 30 -9.69 -12.97 9.62
C ALA A 30 -9.51 -11.45 9.66
N TYR A 31 -10.29 -10.79 10.52
CA TYR A 31 -10.22 -9.34 10.71
C TYR A 31 -8.92 -8.92 11.42
N ARG A 32 -8.28 -7.88 10.92
CA ARG A 32 -7.04 -7.31 11.45
C ARG A 32 -7.20 -5.83 11.71
N MET A 33 -7.03 -5.44 12.96
CA MET A 33 -6.96 -4.03 13.34
C MET A 33 -5.54 -3.52 13.07
N ILE A 34 -5.45 -2.46 12.27
CA ILE A 34 -4.19 -1.80 11.94
C ILE A 34 -4.05 -0.53 12.78
N PRO A 35 -2.94 -0.38 13.52
CA PRO A 35 -2.71 0.84 14.30
C PRO A 35 -2.50 2.06 13.38
N PRO A 36 -2.77 3.28 13.88
CA PRO A 36 -2.52 4.48 13.12
C PRO A 36 -1.03 4.62 12.78
N PRO A 37 -0.70 5.20 11.60
CA PRO A 37 0.68 5.43 11.21
C PRO A 37 1.35 6.48 12.11
N ASN A 38 2.65 6.33 12.33
CA ASN A 38 3.43 7.34 13.05
C ASN A 38 3.69 8.59 12.18
N LEU A 39 4.24 9.66 12.78
CA LEU A 39 4.47 10.92 12.07
C LEU A 39 5.47 10.80 10.92
N ALA A 40 6.53 10.01 11.08
CA ALA A 40 7.51 9.79 10.01
C ALA A 40 6.87 9.15 8.78
N HIS A 41 6.04 8.12 8.98
CA HIS A 41 5.25 7.49 7.92
C HIS A 41 4.34 8.51 7.21
N GLN A 42 3.61 9.34 7.98
CA GLN A 42 2.70 10.34 7.42
C GLN A 42 3.46 11.43 6.63
N CYS A 43 4.60 11.92 7.14
CA CYS A 43 5.44 12.90 6.45
C CYS A 43 5.96 12.35 5.11
N VAL A 44 6.41 11.11 5.07
CA VAL A 44 6.85 10.47 3.82
C VAL A 44 5.67 10.27 2.88
N GLY A 45 4.51 9.82 3.35
CA GLY A 45 3.30 9.66 2.54
C GLY A 45 2.87 10.96 1.87
N GLU A 46 2.90 12.07 2.60
CA GLU A 46 2.58 13.40 2.06
C GLU A 46 3.56 13.85 0.96
N GLN A 47 4.86 13.57 1.12
CA GLN A 47 5.86 13.86 0.10
C GLN A 47 5.66 13.00 -1.14
N LEU A 48 5.43 11.68 -0.96
CA LEU A 48 5.18 10.74 -2.06
C LEU A 48 3.92 11.12 -2.84
N SER A 49 2.88 11.65 -2.19
CA SER A 49 1.70 12.18 -2.88
C SER A 49 2.06 13.25 -3.92
N ARG A 50 2.96 14.15 -3.57
CA ARG A 50 3.43 15.21 -4.49
C ARG A 50 4.40 14.68 -5.54
N LEU A 51 5.38 13.87 -5.13
CA LEU A 51 6.43 13.36 -6.00
C LEU A 51 5.91 12.41 -7.08
N LEU A 52 4.88 11.61 -6.78
CA LEU A 52 4.31 10.65 -7.72
C LEU A 52 3.19 11.21 -8.60
N ALA A 53 2.63 12.37 -8.26
CA ALA A 53 1.47 12.94 -8.97
C ALA A 53 1.74 13.19 -10.45
N GLU A 54 2.84 13.85 -10.79
CA GLU A 54 3.18 14.20 -12.18
C GLU A 54 3.65 13.00 -12.99
N PRO A 55 4.56 12.11 -12.50
CA PRO A 55 4.91 10.89 -13.22
C PRO A 55 3.70 9.98 -13.47
N ALA A 56 2.81 9.83 -12.49
CA ALA A 56 1.59 9.05 -12.66
C ALA A 56 0.68 9.65 -13.73
N ARG A 57 0.45 10.95 -13.69
CA ARG A 57 -0.38 11.66 -14.69
C ARG A 57 0.19 11.54 -16.09
N ALA A 58 1.50 11.67 -16.25
CA ALA A 58 2.18 11.50 -17.55
C ALA A 58 2.01 10.08 -18.11
N ALA A 59 1.93 9.07 -17.23
CA ALA A 59 1.68 7.67 -17.59
C ALA A 59 0.19 7.31 -17.75
N GLY A 60 -0.73 8.28 -17.65
CA GLY A 60 -2.17 8.05 -17.71
C GLY A 60 -2.74 7.35 -16.46
N LEU A 61 -2.03 7.43 -15.34
CA LEU A 61 -2.42 6.87 -14.05
C LEU A 61 -2.86 7.97 -13.07
N ARG A 62 -3.58 7.55 -12.03
CA ARG A 62 -3.96 8.43 -10.92
C ARG A 62 -3.20 8.02 -9.66
N ALA A 63 -2.45 8.94 -9.07
CA ALA A 63 -1.83 8.72 -7.77
C ALA A 63 -2.88 8.94 -6.66
N LEU A 64 -3.04 7.95 -5.80
CA LEU A 64 -3.86 8.00 -4.60
C LEU A 64 -3.02 7.52 -3.42
N ILE A 65 -2.48 8.45 -2.64
CA ILE A 65 -1.70 8.14 -1.44
C ILE A 65 -2.61 8.31 -0.24
N ARG A 66 -3.55 7.41 -0.15
CA ARG A 66 -4.57 7.27 0.90
C ARG A 66 -5.03 5.83 0.94
N GLU A 67 -5.75 5.49 2.02
CA GLU A 67 -6.34 4.19 2.22
C GLU A 67 -7.39 3.86 1.15
N PHE A 68 -7.27 2.70 0.54
CA PHE A 68 -8.28 2.04 -0.29
C PHE A 68 -8.09 0.53 -0.19
N GLY A 69 -9.14 -0.23 -0.43
CA GLY A 69 -9.06 -1.69 -0.38
C GLY A 69 -8.69 -2.30 -1.75
N ILE A 70 -7.85 -3.34 -1.74
CA ILE A 70 -7.69 -4.26 -2.88
C ILE A 70 -8.26 -5.61 -2.45
N GLY A 71 -9.20 -6.14 -3.22
CA GLY A 71 -9.86 -7.41 -2.97
C GLY A 71 -11.37 -7.28 -2.81
N THR A 72 -11.92 -8.05 -1.87
CA THR A 72 -13.36 -8.10 -1.57
C THR A 72 -13.60 -7.85 -0.07
N PRO A 73 -14.84 -7.56 0.37
CA PRO A 73 -15.13 -7.35 1.80
C PRO A 73 -14.66 -8.47 2.74
N ASP A 74 -14.55 -9.70 2.25
CA ASP A 74 -14.18 -10.87 3.05
C ASP A 74 -12.67 -11.20 2.97
N ASP A 75 -11.95 -10.60 2.01
CA ASP A 75 -10.50 -10.75 1.88
C ASP A 75 -9.91 -9.56 1.12
N PHE A 76 -9.34 -8.61 1.86
CA PHE A 76 -8.76 -7.40 1.29
C PHE A 76 -7.54 -6.91 2.08
N ARG A 77 -6.71 -6.14 1.37
CA ARG A 77 -5.58 -5.39 1.95
C ARG A 77 -5.78 -3.91 1.72
N VAL A 78 -5.29 -3.10 2.64
CA VAL A 78 -5.32 -1.64 2.58
C VAL A 78 -3.88 -1.13 2.50
N PRO A 79 -3.36 -0.87 1.28
CA PRO A 79 -2.05 -0.26 1.13
C PRO A 79 -2.04 1.21 1.59
N ASP A 80 -0.85 1.76 1.78
CA ASP A 80 -0.68 3.17 2.11
C ASP A 80 -0.98 4.09 0.93
N GLY A 81 -1.00 3.54 -0.27
CA GLY A 81 -1.36 4.25 -1.49
C GLY A 81 -1.16 3.40 -2.74
N GLY A 82 -1.35 4.02 -3.90
CA GLY A 82 -1.13 3.35 -5.16
C GLY A 82 -1.29 4.24 -6.38
N LEU A 83 -1.00 3.66 -7.55
CA LEU A 83 -1.31 4.23 -8.85
C LEU A 83 -2.41 3.41 -9.49
N LEU A 84 -3.49 4.08 -9.88
CA LEU A 84 -4.75 3.47 -10.27
C LEU A 84 -5.09 3.78 -11.73
N ARG A 85 -5.81 2.84 -12.38
CA ARG A 85 -6.33 2.99 -13.75
C ARG A 85 -7.85 3.10 -13.76
N GLY A 86 -8.37 3.75 -14.79
CA GLY A 86 -9.80 3.75 -15.09
C GLY A 86 -10.66 4.54 -14.12
N GLU A 87 -11.91 4.15 -14.05
CA GLU A 87 -12.88 4.74 -13.14
C GLU A 87 -12.67 4.21 -11.72
N LEU A 88 -12.79 5.12 -10.74
CA LEU A 88 -12.61 4.81 -9.34
C LEU A 88 -13.98 4.89 -8.66
N ASP A 89 -14.57 3.74 -8.38
CA ASP A 89 -15.84 3.63 -7.68
C ASP A 89 -15.74 2.61 -6.54
N GLY A 90 -16.46 2.88 -5.45
CA GLY A 90 -16.47 2.05 -4.26
C GLY A 90 -15.22 2.22 -3.39
N VAL A 91 -15.06 1.31 -2.43
CA VAL A 91 -13.97 1.29 -1.44
C VAL A 91 -12.98 0.15 -1.65
N TRP A 92 -13.34 -0.82 -2.48
CA TRP A 92 -12.48 -1.95 -2.87
C TRP A 92 -12.30 -1.96 -4.38
N LEU A 93 -11.05 -2.13 -4.81
CA LEU A 93 -10.69 -2.30 -6.22
C LEU A 93 -10.23 -3.75 -6.44
N PRO A 94 -10.46 -4.31 -7.63
CA PRO A 94 -9.96 -5.66 -7.93
C PRO A 94 -8.43 -5.72 -8.04
N THR A 95 -7.79 -4.59 -8.37
CA THR A 95 -6.35 -4.46 -8.60
C THR A 95 -5.91 -3.01 -8.54
N ALA A 96 -4.60 -2.78 -8.59
CA ALA A 96 -3.97 -1.49 -8.84
C ALA A 96 -2.83 -1.66 -9.85
N ALA A 97 -2.43 -0.60 -10.55
CA ALA A 97 -1.23 -0.65 -11.39
C ALA A 97 0.03 -0.77 -10.53
N LEU A 98 0.07 0.00 -9.46
CA LEU A 98 1.14 0.00 -8.46
C LEU A 98 0.53 0.14 -7.07
N VAL A 99 1.11 -0.55 -6.10
CA VAL A 99 0.83 -0.40 -4.67
C VAL A 99 2.03 0.25 -4.00
N LEU A 100 1.78 1.22 -3.12
CA LEU A 100 2.74 1.83 -2.23
C LEU A 100 2.55 1.30 -0.80
N GLU A 101 3.63 0.83 -0.20
CA GLU A 101 3.71 0.50 1.23
C GLU A 101 4.86 1.27 1.88
N ILE A 102 4.58 1.96 2.96
CA ILE A 102 5.56 2.70 3.76
C ILE A 102 5.78 1.92 5.05
N LEU A 103 6.96 1.36 5.22
CA LEU A 103 7.25 0.44 6.31
C LEU A 103 7.19 1.11 7.69
N SER A 104 6.54 0.44 8.61
CA SER A 104 6.46 0.77 10.03
C SER A 104 7.17 -0.28 10.88
N PRO A 105 7.54 0.01 12.15
CA PRO A 105 8.04 -1.03 13.04
C PRO A 105 7.06 -2.21 13.17
N ARG A 106 7.55 -3.44 13.02
CA ARG A 106 6.73 -4.67 13.04
C ARG A 106 5.74 -4.79 11.88
N ASP A 107 6.06 -4.19 10.75
CA ASP A 107 5.26 -4.23 9.54
C ASP A 107 5.13 -5.64 8.97
N GLU A 108 3.96 -5.96 8.44
CA GLU A 108 3.66 -7.24 7.79
C GLU A 108 3.59 -7.10 6.25
N THR A 109 4.10 -6.01 5.68
CA THR A 109 4.06 -5.70 4.23
C THR A 109 4.52 -6.89 3.38
N TRP A 110 5.63 -7.53 3.76
CA TRP A 110 6.18 -8.67 3.01
C TRP A 110 5.23 -9.88 2.94
N ARG A 111 4.31 -10.00 3.88
CA ARG A 111 3.28 -11.05 3.89
C ARG A 111 2.12 -10.74 2.95
N LYS A 112 1.98 -9.48 2.53
CA LYS A 112 0.94 -9.03 1.58
C LYS A 112 1.33 -9.29 0.12
N LEU A 113 2.61 -9.48 -0.20
CA LEU A 113 3.10 -9.61 -1.56
C LEU A 113 2.40 -10.72 -2.37
N PRO A 114 2.20 -11.94 -1.86
CA PRO A 114 1.47 -12.98 -2.58
C PRO A 114 0.02 -12.58 -2.90
N PHE A 115 -0.62 -11.84 -2.00
CA PHE A 115 -1.97 -11.33 -2.23
C PHE A 115 -2.00 -10.30 -3.37
N TYR A 116 -1.07 -9.34 -3.36
CA TYR A 116 -0.97 -8.35 -4.43
C TYR A 116 -0.65 -8.99 -5.79
N ALA A 117 0.24 -9.99 -5.81
CA ALA A 117 0.54 -10.76 -7.01
C ALA A 117 -0.70 -11.49 -7.56
N ALA A 118 -1.48 -12.16 -6.69
CA ALA A 118 -2.72 -12.84 -7.07
C ALA A 118 -3.79 -11.88 -7.61
N HIS A 119 -3.76 -10.60 -7.22
CA HIS A 119 -4.64 -9.55 -7.72
C HIS A 119 -4.06 -8.79 -8.92
N GLY A 120 -2.93 -9.24 -9.48
CA GLY A 120 -2.34 -8.67 -10.70
C GLY A 120 -1.77 -7.26 -10.52
N VAL A 121 -1.40 -6.86 -9.30
CA VAL A 121 -0.68 -5.60 -9.06
C VAL A 121 0.68 -5.69 -9.75
N GLN A 122 0.95 -4.80 -10.72
CA GLN A 122 2.11 -4.91 -11.59
C GLN A 122 3.41 -4.52 -10.90
N GLU A 123 3.37 -3.50 -10.04
CA GLU A 123 4.54 -3.03 -9.31
C GLU A 123 4.23 -2.72 -7.86
N LEU A 124 5.25 -2.83 -7.02
CA LEU A 124 5.22 -2.37 -5.64
C LEU A 124 6.32 -1.34 -5.43
N LEU A 125 5.96 -0.26 -4.74
CA LEU A 125 6.88 0.72 -4.21
C LEU A 125 6.97 0.53 -2.70
N ILE A 126 8.10 0.07 -2.22
CA ILE A 126 8.36 -0.12 -0.79
C ILE A 126 9.29 0.99 -0.30
N VAL A 127 8.84 1.74 0.70
CA VAL A 127 9.60 2.86 1.27
C VAL A 127 9.85 2.61 2.75
N ASP A 128 11.12 2.62 3.17
CA ASP A 128 11.52 2.47 4.58
C ASP A 128 12.08 3.78 5.12
N PRO A 129 11.28 4.55 5.89
CA PRO A 129 11.74 5.82 6.45
C PRO A 129 12.90 5.66 7.44
N ARG A 130 13.00 4.53 8.14
CA ARG A 130 14.06 4.27 9.12
C ARG A 130 15.40 4.00 8.46
N LYS A 131 15.39 3.28 7.34
CA LYS A 131 16.59 2.97 6.56
C LYS A 131 16.87 4.04 5.51
N ARG A 132 15.91 4.93 5.26
CA ARG A 132 15.94 5.93 4.17
C ARG A 132 16.15 5.28 2.81
N THR A 133 15.38 4.22 2.56
CA THR A 133 15.49 3.43 1.32
C THR A 133 14.18 3.38 0.57
N VAL A 134 14.29 3.34 -0.74
CA VAL A 134 13.20 3.11 -1.69
C VAL A 134 13.52 1.84 -2.48
N GLN A 135 12.54 1.00 -2.68
CA GLN A 135 12.68 -0.23 -3.45
C GLN A 135 11.50 -0.39 -4.41
N TRP A 136 11.80 -0.59 -5.68
CA TRP A 136 10.82 -0.99 -6.68
C TRP A 136 10.83 -2.50 -6.83
N LEU A 137 9.63 -3.10 -6.87
CA LEU A 137 9.44 -4.51 -7.18
C LEU A 137 8.48 -4.60 -8.38
N ALA A 138 8.82 -5.40 -9.37
CA ALA A 138 7.97 -5.69 -10.52
C ALA A 138 7.47 -7.14 -10.46
N LEU A 139 6.22 -7.37 -10.85
CA LEU A 139 5.63 -8.70 -10.91
C LEU A 139 6.23 -9.51 -12.06
N GLY A 140 6.98 -10.56 -11.74
CA GLY A 140 7.51 -11.56 -12.66
C GLY A 140 6.66 -12.83 -12.72
N GLU A 141 7.18 -13.87 -13.34
CA GLU A 141 6.46 -15.14 -13.50
C GLU A 141 6.23 -15.90 -12.18
N VAL A 142 7.16 -15.78 -11.23
CA VAL A 142 7.13 -16.51 -9.95
C VAL A 142 6.74 -15.63 -8.78
N GLY A 143 6.70 -14.32 -8.96
CA GLY A 143 6.41 -13.34 -7.92
C GLY A 143 7.13 -12.02 -8.19
N TYR A 144 7.24 -11.19 -7.15
CA TYR A 144 7.89 -9.90 -7.31
C TYR A 144 9.41 -10.00 -7.29
N GLU A 145 10.04 -9.28 -8.20
CA GLU A 145 11.49 -9.15 -8.35
C GLU A 145 11.91 -7.69 -8.21
N ALA A 146 13.07 -7.45 -7.57
CA ALA A 146 13.58 -6.10 -7.41
C ALA A 146 14.05 -5.54 -8.75
N VAL A 147 13.67 -4.28 -9.04
CA VAL A 147 14.08 -3.53 -10.23
C VAL A 147 14.61 -2.16 -9.82
N GLU A 148 15.50 -1.59 -10.65
CA GLU A 148 16.08 -0.27 -10.35
C GLU A 148 15.13 0.89 -10.63
N ARG A 149 14.19 0.69 -11.56
CA ARG A 149 13.22 1.70 -12.02
C ARG A 149 11.84 1.09 -12.17
N SER A 150 10.82 1.91 -11.95
CA SER A 150 9.45 1.59 -12.35
C SER A 150 9.35 1.52 -13.88
N GLY A 151 8.76 0.46 -14.39
CA GLY A 151 8.37 0.35 -15.80
C GLY A 151 7.08 1.11 -16.13
N LEU A 152 6.31 1.50 -15.11
CA LEU A 152 5.04 2.22 -15.28
C LEU A 152 5.23 3.73 -15.41
N ILE A 153 6.14 4.31 -14.61
CA ILE A 153 6.34 5.77 -14.51
C ILE A 153 7.79 6.20 -14.74
N GLU A 154 8.66 5.26 -15.09
CA GLU A 154 10.09 5.46 -15.42
C GLU A 154 10.91 6.18 -14.34
N LEU A 155 10.47 6.15 -13.10
CA LEU A 155 11.12 6.76 -11.95
C LEU A 155 12.05 5.75 -11.26
N GLY A 156 13.31 6.13 -11.03
CA GLY A 156 14.30 5.27 -10.39
C GLY A 156 14.18 5.27 -8.86
N ALA A 157 14.57 4.14 -8.23
CA ALA A 157 14.56 4.01 -6.78
C ALA A 157 15.52 5.01 -6.10
N ALA A 158 16.76 5.10 -6.59
CA ALA A 158 17.75 6.05 -6.08
C ALA A 158 17.37 7.51 -6.34
N GLU A 159 16.74 7.78 -7.48
CA GLU A 159 16.22 9.11 -7.82
C GLU A 159 15.13 9.52 -6.82
N LEU A 160 14.12 8.67 -6.62
CA LEU A 160 13.04 8.95 -5.66
C LEU A 160 13.56 9.08 -4.23
N ALA A 161 14.50 8.22 -3.81
CA ALA A 161 15.11 8.30 -2.49
C ALA A 161 15.84 9.63 -2.26
N GLY A 162 16.46 10.20 -3.29
CA GLY A 162 17.14 11.50 -3.26
C GLY A 162 16.18 12.69 -3.21
N LEU A 163 14.92 12.52 -3.61
CA LEU A 163 13.90 13.57 -3.58
C LEU A 163 13.12 13.64 -2.26
N ILE A 164 13.15 12.58 -1.47
CA ILE A 164 12.48 12.53 -0.16
C ILE A 164 13.31 13.27 0.88
N ASP A 165 12.69 14.24 1.55
CA ASP A 165 13.23 14.84 2.79
C ASP A 165 12.90 13.89 3.95
N TRP A 166 13.89 13.09 4.32
CA TRP A 166 13.73 12.02 5.29
C TRP A 166 13.57 12.55 6.72
N PRO A 167 12.50 12.16 7.43
CA PRO A 167 12.26 12.58 8.83
C PRO A 167 13.25 11.99 9.82
#